data_5b41147153b47adf6766ee1cd1d3b188
#
_entry.id   5b41147153b47adf6766ee1cd1d3b188
#
_cell.length_a   1.000
_cell.length_b   1.000
_cell.length_c   1.000
_cell.angle_alpha   90.00
_cell.angle_beta   90.00
_cell.angle_gamma   90.00
#
_symmetry.space_group_name_H-M   'P 1'
#
loop_
_entity.id
_entity.type
_entity.pdbx_description
1 polymer ?
#
loop_
_entity_poly.entity_id
_entity_poly.type
_entity_poly.pdbx_seq_one_letter_code
_entity_poly.pdbx_strand_id
1 'polypeptide(L)'
;MLGKLGEGATSEVFLCHDPFRGVDVAIKRVRAFTREDTTDARYFERFFAAEAALVGQLKHPNVVQILDAVADAGQPYLVMEYVPGSTLRPYCRPDQLLALELVVEIGFKCAMALGYVYRQGLIHRDVKPANLLVTLAHGTITDVKVSDFGSVLNLGADVTQVYRVGSLAYMSPEQLDGSELDCRADMYSLGAVLYHLIAGRPPFEAGAQSALRHQIYHQAPAPLGPLRTGVGPALDAVIQRALAKDPKQRFADWAEFAQALSDLITRQEVPRGQLQGVLDSERFNLLRTLDFFSSFGDVELWEVVHRAKWERFVLGHALYRKGEEGRSFHIIAQGEVEVFRDGQKVAQLGAGTSVGEMAYLAPNPQLRRHSTDVRVAAAATTISFTPETLSQLGPGCRHLFDDAFIRVLVRRLHAAHEALAHPRRIL
;
A
#
# COMPACT_ATOMS: atom_id res chain seq x y z
N MET A 1 17.75 -15.40 -18.82
CA MET A 1 18.01 -15.47 -17.37
C MET A 1 19.18 -14.55 -17.07
N LEU A 2 19.01 -13.62 -16.14
CA LEU A 2 20.03 -12.60 -15.79
C LEU A 2 20.79 -12.96 -14.50
N GLY A 3 20.12 -13.65 -13.56
CA GLY A 3 20.74 -14.04 -12.30
C GLY A 3 19.78 -14.79 -11.37
N LYS A 4 20.31 -15.37 -10.29
CA LYS A 4 19.52 -15.99 -9.21
C LYS A 4 19.23 -14.94 -8.14
N LEU A 5 17.94 -14.71 -7.84
CA LEU A 5 17.48 -13.76 -6.82
C LEU A 5 17.38 -14.39 -5.44
N GLY A 6 17.02 -15.68 -5.38
CA GLY A 6 16.84 -16.36 -4.11
C GLY A 6 16.65 -17.86 -4.26
N GLU A 7 16.75 -18.53 -3.11
CA GLU A 7 16.55 -19.97 -3.00
C GLU A 7 15.76 -20.25 -1.72
N GLY A 8 14.62 -20.91 -1.90
CA GLY A 8 13.82 -21.45 -0.82
C GLY A 8 14.00 -22.96 -0.70
N ALA A 9 13.40 -23.55 0.32
CA ALA A 9 13.45 -25.00 0.49
C ALA A 9 12.77 -25.77 -0.67
N THR A 10 11.87 -25.12 -1.40
CA THR A 10 11.00 -25.75 -2.41
C THR A 10 11.05 -25.10 -3.77
N SER A 11 11.65 -23.93 -3.87
CA SER A 11 11.69 -23.16 -5.10
C SER A 11 12.97 -22.35 -5.22
N GLU A 12 13.30 -22.01 -6.44
CA GLU A 12 14.36 -21.08 -6.80
C GLU A 12 13.74 -19.91 -7.54
N VAL A 13 14.23 -18.71 -7.27
CA VAL A 13 13.75 -17.49 -7.95
C VAL A 13 14.89 -16.90 -8.78
N PHE A 14 14.61 -16.62 -10.04
CA PHE A 14 15.55 -16.09 -11.00
C PHE A 14 15.08 -14.76 -11.56
N LEU A 15 16.01 -13.82 -11.76
CA LEU A 15 15.80 -12.63 -12.55
C LEU A 15 15.90 -12.98 -14.03
N CYS A 16 14.88 -12.62 -14.79
CA CYS A 16 14.82 -12.83 -16.24
C CYS A 16 14.33 -11.57 -16.93
N HIS A 17 14.67 -11.42 -18.20
CA HIS A 17 14.08 -10.39 -19.05
C HIS A 17 12.95 -11.00 -19.88
N ASP A 18 11.76 -10.39 -19.86
CA ASP A 18 10.64 -10.75 -20.72
C ASP A 18 10.70 -9.89 -22.00
N PRO A 19 11.11 -10.47 -23.13
CA PRO A 19 11.24 -9.68 -24.38
C PRO A 19 9.91 -9.27 -24.98
N PHE A 20 8.80 -9.92 -24.62
CA PHE A 20 7.47 -9.57 -25.14
C PHE A 20 6.88 -8.36 -24.42
N ARG A 21 7.12 -8.27 -23.09
CA ARG A 21 6.69 -7.13 -22.27
C ARG A 21 7.74 -6.01 -22.21
N GLY A 22 8.99 -6.32 -22.57
CA GLY A 22 10.12 -5.37 -22.50
C GLY A 22 10.51 -4.99 -21.07
N VAL A 23 10.25 -5.87 -20.09
CA VAL A 23 10.49 -5.63 -18.66
C VAL A 23 11.23 -6.80 -18.03
N ASP A 24 11.88 -6.53 -16.90
CA ASP A 24 12.46 -7.57 -16.07
C ASP A 24 11.38 -8.20 -15.19
N VAL A 25 11.46 -9.53 -15.03
CA VAL A 25 10.51 -10.36 -14.29
C VAL A 25 11.24 -11.31 -13.35
N ALA A 26 10.57 -11.74 -12.29
CA ALA A 26 11.03 -12.79 -11.41
C ALA A 26 10.35 -14.12 -11.81
N ILE A 27 11.16 -15.16 -12.06
CA ILE A 27 10.65 -16.51 -12.33
C ILE A 27 10.88 -17.38 -11.10
N LYS A 28 9.78 -17.80 -10.47
CA LYS A 28 9.78 -18.76 -9.35
C LYS A 28 9.58 -20.16 -9.90
N ARG A 29 10.63 -20.95 -9.88
CA ARG A 29 10.63 -22.32 -10.35
C ARG A 29 10.51 -23.30 -9.18
N VAL A 30 9.58 -24.22 -9.25
CA VAL A 30 9.45 -25.31 -8.28
C VAL A 30 10.57 -26.30 -8.49
N ARG A 31 11.24 -26.75 -7.41
CA ARG A 31 12.28 -27.78 -7.49
C ARG A 31 11.65 -29.13 -7.89
N ALA A 32 12.31 -29.83 -8.80
CA ALA A 32 11.92 -31.18 -9.12
C ALA A 32 12.18 -32.09 -7.91
N PHE A 33 11.15 -32.83 -7.50
CA PHE A 33 11.26 -33.84 -6.46
C PHE A 33 11.63 -35.18 -7.08
N THR A 34 12.49 -35.95 -6.40
CA THR A 34 12.74 -37.33 -6.75
C THR A 34 11.49 -38.17 -6.46
N ARG A 35 11.23 -39.21 -7.27
CA ARG A 35 10.00 -40.02 -7.22
C ARG A 35 9.67 -40.67 -5.86
N GLU A 36 10.53 -40.54 -4.85
CA GLU A 36 10.37 -41.18 -3.53
C GLU A 36 9.54 -40.32 -2.55
N ASP A 37 9.37 -38.99 -2.80
CA ASP A 37 8.65 -38.06 -1.90
C ASP A 37 7.24 -37.72 -2.41
N THR A 38 6.35 -38.73 -2.46
CA THR A 38 4.96 -38.55 -2.98
C THR A 38 4.10 -37.55 -2.17
N THR A 39 4.38 -37.40 -0.88
CA THR A 39 3.63 -36.47 -0.01
C THR A 39 4.04 -35.03 -0.27
N ASP A 40 5.33 -34.79 -0.42
CA ASP A 40 5.87 -33.47 -0.71
C ASP A 40 5.46 -32.98 -2.11
N ALA A 41 5.47 -33.87 -3.12
CA ALA A 41 5.06 -33.53 -4.48
C ALA A 41 3.60 -33.02 -4.56
N ARG A 42 2.65 -33.69 -3.91
CA ARG A 42 1.23 -33.27 -3.85
C ARG A 42 1.06 -31.95 -3.12
N TYR A 43 1.85 -31.70 -2.09
CA TYR A 43 1.85 -30.45 -1.36
C TYR A 43 2.29 -29.30 -2.27
N PHE A 44 3.34 -29.46 -3.05
CA PHE A 44 3.85 -28.45 -3.97
C PHE A 44 2.95 -28.18 -5.16
N GLU A 45 2.31 -29.20 -5.71
CA GLU A 45 1.28 -29.03 -6.74
C GLU A 45 0.16 -28.14 -6.25
N ARG A 46 -0.29 -28.33 -5.00
CA ARG A 46 -1.32 -27.46 -4.39
C ARG A 46 -0.86 -26.01 -4.22
N PHE A 47 0.38 -25.80 -3.76
CA PHE A 47 0.95 -24.46 -3.62
C PHE A 47 1.08 -23.75 -4.96
N PHE A 48 1.61 -24.45 -5.96
CA PHE A 48 1.69 -23.91 -7.30
C PHE A 48 0.31 -23.60 -7.88
N ALA A 49 -0.65 -24.51 -7.72
CA ALA A 49 -2.01 -24.32 -8.21
C ALA A 49 -2.71 -23.11 -7.51
N ALA A 50 -2.48 -22.93 -6.21
CA ALA A 50 -3.01 -21.79 -5.47
C ALA A 50 -2.46 -20.45 -6.01
N GLU A 51 -1.13 -20.36 -6.23
CA GLU A 51 -0.52 -19.16 -6.82
C GLU A 51 -0.92 -18.98 -8.29
N ALA A 52 -0.98 -20.05 -9.08
CA ALA A 52 -1.38 -20.01 -10.48
C ALA A 52 -2.83 -19.51 -10.67
N ALA A 53 -3.72 -19.85 -9.74
CA ALA A 53 -5.09 -19.36 -9.75
C ALA A 53 -5.19 -17.84 -9.56
N LEU A 54 -4.16 -17.20 -9.04
CA LEU A 54 -4.15 -15.76 -8.78
C LEU A 54 -3.58 -14.93 -9.94
N VAL A 55 -3.19 -15.56 -11.05
CA VAL A 55 -2.67 -14.86 -12.23
C VAL A 55 -3.62 -13.76 -12.67
N GLY A 56 -3.14 -12.53 -12.69
CA GLY A 56 -3.89 -11.35 -13.10
C GLY A 56 -5.04 -10.90 -12.18
N GLN A 57 -5.31 -11.61 -11.08
CA GLN A 57 -6.41 -11.29 -10.16
C GLN A 57 -6.06 -10.23 -9.13
N LEU A 58 -4.87 -10.31 -8.52
CA LEU A 58 -4.45 -9.39 -7.49
C LEU A 58 -3.74 -8.18 -8.12
N LYS A 59 -4.40 -7.01 -8.05
CA LYS A 59 -3.87 -5.74 -8.56
C LYS A 59 -3.85 -4.71 -7.44
N HIS A 60 -2.74 -4.61 -6.75
CA HIS A 60 -2.50 -3.62 -5.69
C HIS A 60 -1.03 -3.22 -5.71
N PRO A 61 -0.65 -1.94 -5.55
CA PRO A 61 0.75 -1.51 -5.64
C PRO A 61 1.67 -2.21 -4.63
N ASN A 62 1.15 -2.54 -3.43
CA ASN A 62 1.90 -3.24 -2.40
C ASN A 62 1.68 -4.77 -2.38
N VAL A 63 1.25 -5.36 -3.49
CA VAL A 63 1.16 -6.80 -3.73
C VAL A 63 1.99 -7.16 -4.96
N VAL A 64 2.83 -8.18 -4.86
CA VAL A 64 3.58 -8.69 -6.03
C VAL A 64 2.60 -9.31 -7.02
N GLN A 65 2.60 -8.82 -8.25
CA GLN A 65 1.74 -9.35 -9.29
C GLN A 65 2.24 -10.69 -9.81
N ILE A 66 1.34 -11.67 -9.95
CA ILE A 66 1.58 -12.90 -10.69
C ILE A 66 1.13 -12.66 -12.13
N LEU A 67 2.09 -12.63 -13.04
CA LEU A 67 1.90 -12.24 -14.44
C LEU A 67 1.49 -13.43 -15.32
N ASP A 68 2.01 -14.62 -14.99
CA ASP A 68 1.75 -15.83 -15.72
C ASP A 68 2.10 -17.08 -14.88
N ALA A 69 1.54 -18.24 -15.25
CA ALA A 69 1.84 -19.53 -14.64
C ALA A 69 1.95 -20.60 -15.71
N VAL A 70 3.08 -21.31 -15.76
CA VAL A 70 3.35 -22.35 -16.73
C VAL A 70 3.46 -23.68 -16.02
N ALA A 71 2.53 -24.58 -16.33
CA ALA A 71 2.43 -25.92 -15.74
C ALA A 71 3.09 -27.02 -16.60
N ASP A 72 3.93 -26.65 -17.58
CA ASP A 72 4.41 -27.55 -18.61
C ASP A 72 5.32 -28.67 -18.08
N ALA A 73 5.39 -29.76 -18.87
CA ALA A 73 5.77 -31.16 -18.60
C ALA A 73 7.15 -31.44 -17.96
N GLY A 74 7.88 -30.42 -17.51
CA GLY A 74 9.20 -30.64 -16.91
C GLY A 74 9.36 -30.01 -15.54
N GLN A 75 9.12 -28.73 -15.44
CA GLN A 75 9.27 -27.94 -14.20
C GLN A 75 8.28 -26.78 -14.20
N PRO A 76 7.22 -26.82 -13.40
CA PRO A 76 6.27 -25.71 -13.29
C PRO A 76 6.96 -24.45 -12.75
N TYR A 77 6.59 -23.30 -13.30
CA TYR A 77 7.11 -22.02 -12.87
C TYR A 77 6.07 -20.90 -12.94
N LEU A 78 6.25 -19.91 -12.09
CA LEU A 78 5.45 -18.68 -12.06
C LEU A 78 6.29 -17.52 -12.58
N VAL A 79 5.67 -16.67 -13.38
CA VAL A 79 6.24 -15.39 -13.80
C VAL A 79 5.61 -14.29 -12.93
N MET A 80 6.44 -13.55 -12.24
CA MET A 80 6.01 -12.53 -11.29
C MET A 80 6.67 -11.19 -11.61
N GLU A 81 6.07 -10.13 -11.12
CA GLU A 81 6.68 -8.81 -11.07
C GLU A 81 8.06 -8.88 -10.37
N TYR A 82 9.07 -8.29 -10.99
CA TYR A 82 10.37 -8.12 -10.34
C TYR A 82 10.35 -6.90 -9.42
N VAL A 83 10.71 -7.10 -8.17
CA VAL A 83 10.87 -6.04 -7.17
C VAL A 83 12.37 -5.78 -6.99
N PRO A 84 12.89 -4.61 -7.42
CA PRO A 84 14.31 -4.29 -7.33
C PRO A 84 14.69 -3.93 -5.89
N GLY A 85 15.15 -4.93 -5.13
CA GLY A 85 15.48 -4.75 -3.72
C GLY A 85 15.76 -6.07 -2.99
N SER A 86 15.26 -6.19 -1.77
CA SER A 86 15.46 -7.36 -0.92
C SER A 86 14.20 -7.72 -0.13
N THR A 87 14.26 -8.83 0.61
CA THR A 87 13.23 -9.11 1.63
C THR A 87 13.45 -8.28 2.90
N LEU A 88 12.48 -8.24 3.81
CA LEU A 88 12.65 -7.61 5.12
C LEU A 88 13.55 -8.40 6.09
N ARG A 89 13.98 -9.63 5.76
CA ARG A 89 14.83 -10.47 6.64
C ARG A 89 16.11 -9.79 7.15
N PRO A 90 16.91 -9.09 6.32
CA PRO A 90 18.10 -8.39 6.80
C PRO A 90 17.81 -7.38 7.91
N TYR A 91 16.67 -6.69 7.81
CA TYR A 91 16.27 -5.60 8.71
C TYR A 91 15.66 -6.09 10.05
N CYS A 92 15.55 -7.40 10.22
CA CYS A 92 15.20 -8.03 11.50
C CYS A 92 16.41 -8.24 12.43
N ARG A 93 17.64 -7.93 11.98
CA ARG A 93 18.86 -8.09 12.77
C ARG A 93 19.11 -6.85 13.62
N PRO A 94 19.59 -7.01 14.87
CA PRO A 94 19.82 -5.88 15.77
C PRO A 94 20.77 -4.80 15.21
N ASP A 95 21.71 -5.21 14.32
CA ASP A 95 22.68 -4.33 13.66
C ASP A 95 22.12 -3.61 12.40
N GLN A 96 20.90 -3.92 11.96
CA GLN A 96 20.30 -3.39 10.72
C GLN A 96 18.86 -2.90 10.90
N LEU A 97 18.47 -2.50 12.11
CA LEU A 97 17.12 -2.05 12.38
C LEU A 97 16.77 -0.77 11.61
N LEU A 98 15.57 -0.77 11.05
CA LEU A 98 15.00 0.38 10.35
C LEU A 98 14.58 1.49 11.35
N ALA A 99 14.48 2.73 10.89
CA ALA A 99 13.86 3.80 11.65
C ALA A 99 12.40 3.44 12.00
N LEU A 100 11.94 3.83 13.19
CA LEU A 100 10.60 3.46 13.68
C LEU A 100 9.50 3.98 12.77
N GLU A 101 9.63 5.20 12.26
CA GLU A 101 8.70 5.78 11.28
C GLU A 101 8.56 4.93 10.02
N LEU A 102 9.68 4.37 9.52
CA LEU A 102 9.68 3.50 8.34
C LEU A 102 9.04 2.14 8.65
N VAL A 103 9.27 1.59 9.86
CA VAL A 103 8.60 0.35 10.27
C VAL A 103 7.09 0.52 10.33
N VAL A 104 6.60 1.66 10.85
CA VAL A 104 5.17 1.97 10.91
C VAL A 104 4.60 2.16 9.50
N GLU A 105 5.31 2.85 8.62
CA GLU A 105 4.91 3.04 7.21
C GLU A 105 4.82 1.69 6.46
N ILE A 106 5.81 0.81 6.64
CA ILE A 106 5.80 -0.56 6.09
C ILE A 106 4.58 -1.32 6.65
N GLY A 107 4.33 -1.24 7.95
CA GLY A 107 3.18 -1.85 8.59
C GLY A 107 1.85 -1.39 7.99
N PHE A 108 1.69 -0.08 7.81
CA PHE A 108 0.52 0.52 7.18
C PHE A 108 0.29 0.00 5.76
N LYS A 109 1.31 0.03 4.90
CA LYS A 109 1.23 -0.46 3.52
C LYS A 109 0.91 -1.95 3.46
N CYS A 110 1.54 -2.77 4.32
CA CYS A 110 1.23 -4.19 4.41
C CYS A 110 -0.21 -4.45 4.90
N ALA A 111 -0.71 -3.69 5.89
CA ALA A 111 -2.07 -3.80 6.37
C ALA A 111 -3.10 -3.47 5.26
N MET A 112 -2.86 -2.42 4.47
CA MET A 112 -3.69 -2.08 3.32
C MET A 112 -3.66 -3.16 2.24
N ALA A 113 -2.48 -3.70 1.92
CA ALA A 113 -2.30 -4.78 0.94
C ALA A 113 -3.02 -6.07 1.37
N LEU A 114 -2.83 -6.51 2.62
CA LEU A 114 -3.49 -7.69 3.17
C LEU A 114 -5.00 -7.49 3.32
N GLY A 115 -5.45 -6.27 3.63
CA GLY A 115 -6.86 -5.89 3.61
C GLY A 115 -7.48 -6.01 2.22
N TYR A 116 -6.77 -5.59 1.19
CA TYR A 116 -7.17 -5.80 -0.20
C TYR A 116 -7.27 -7.30 -0.54
N VAL A 117 -6.25 -8.10 -0.20
CA VAL A 117 -6.24 -9.56 -0.42
C VAL A 117 -7.42 -10.23 0.29
N TYR A 118 -7.72 -9.84 1.53
CA TYR A 118 -8.85 -10.37 2.28
C TYR A 118 -10.22 -10.03 1.63
N ARG A 119 -10.39 -8.83 1.09
CA ARG A 119 -11.59 -8.46 0.32
C ARG A 119 -11.77 -9.27 -0.97
N GLN A 120 -10.70 -9.88 -1.49
CA GLN A 120 -10.77 -10.86 -2.58
C GLN A 120 -11.12 -12.29 -2.10
N GLY A 121 -11.49 -12.45 -0.83
CA GLY A 121 -11.81 -13.75 -0.23
C GLY A 121 -10.60 -14.61 0.13
N LEU A 122 -9.42 -14.02 0.31
CA LEU A 122 -8.17 -14.71 0.51
C LEU A 122 -7.53 -14.36 1.85
N ILE A 123 -6.92 -15.36 2.51
CA ILE A 123 -6.08 -15.20 3.70
C ILE A 123 -4.67 -15.67 3.32
N HIS A 124 -3.64 -14.87 3.60
CA HIS A 124 -2.26 -15.13 3.18
C HIS A 124 -1.61 -16.29 3.93
N ARG A 125 -1.80 -16.37 5.24
CA ARG A 125 -1.33 -17.42 6.18
C ARG A 125 0.18 -17.59 6.37
N ASP A 126 1.02 -16.95 5.58
CA ASP A 126 2.48 -17.03 5.70
C ASP A 126 3.13 -15.63 5.66
N VAL A 127 2.55 -14.68 6.41
CA VAL A 127 3.12 -13.33 6.56
C VAL A 127 4.36 -13.42 7.44
N LYS A 128 5.53 -13.15 6.84
CA LYS A 128 6.85 -13.17 7.51
C LYS A 128 7.84 -12.26 6.78
N PRO A 129 8.97 -11.88 7.38
CA PRO A 129 9.93 -10.97 6.77
C PRO A 129 10.50 -11.45 5.43
N ALA A 130 10.50 -12.77 5.17
CA ALA A 130 10.96 -13.34 3.91
C ALA A 130 9.98 -13.11 2.74
N ASN A 131 8.70 -12.92 3.04
CA ASN A 131 7.62 -12.77 2.06
C ASN A 131 7.18 -11.29 1.91
N LEU A 132 7.88 -10.37 2.56
CA LEU A 132 7.72 -8.94 2.41
C LEU A 132 8.96 -8.38 1.71
N LEU A 133 8.77 -7.95 0.45
CA LEU A 133 9.84 -7.43 -0.39
C LEU A 133 9.87 -5.90 -0.29
N VAL A 134 11.05 -5.33 -0.13
CA VAL A 134 11.23 -3.87 -0.15
C VAL A 134 11.91 -3.45 -1.44
N THR A 135 11.41 -2.38 -2.04
CA THR A 135 12.06 -1.71 -3.17
C THR A 135 13.15 -0.78 -2.65
N LEU A 136 14.31 -0.84 -3.26
CA LEU A 136 15.45 0.01 -2.91
C LEU A 136 15.76 0.99 -4.04
N ALA A 137 15.86 2.28 -3.68
CA ALA A 137 16.39 3.33 -4.56
C ALA A 137 17.53 4.04 -3.85
N HIS A 138 18.69 4.06 -4.45
CA HIS A 138 19.91 4.64 -3.88
C HIS A 138 20.23 4.16 -2.45
N GLY A 139 19.99 2.87 -2.18
CA GLY A 139 20.21 2.25 -0.87
C GLY A 139 19.15 2.56 0.19
N THR A 140 18.10 3.30 -0.16
CA THR A 140 16.98 3.63 0.73
C THR A 140 15.75 2.83 0.36
N ILE A 141 15.01 2.33 1.36
CA ILE A 141 13.72 1.68 1.15
C ILE A 141 12.71 2.75 0.73
N THR A 142 12.10 2.53 -0.43
CA THR A 142 11.07 3.44 -0.98
C THR A 142 9.68 2.83 -0.95
N ASP A 143 9.56 1.50 -0.99
CA ASP A 143 8.26 0.83 -0.98
C ASP A 143 8.38 -0.60 -0.41
N VAL A 144 7.22 -1.23 -0.16
CA VAL A 144 7.10 -2.62 0.28
C VAL A 144 6.01 -3.34 -0.49
N LYS A 145 6.23 -4.63 -0.80
CA LYS A 145 5.24 -5.49 -1.45
C LYS A 145 5.11 -6.84 -0.73
N VAL A 146 3.87 -7.28 -0.54
CA VAL A 146 3.54 -8.63 -0.05
C VAL A 146 3.70 -9.62 -1.19
N SER A 147 4.38 -10.73 -0.94
CA SER A 147 4.69 -11.79 -1.92
C SER A 147 4.43 -13.17 -1.36
N ASP A 148 4.53 -14.19 -2.20
CA ASP A 148 4.45 -15.62 -1.84
C ASP A 148 3.06 -16.07 -1.34
N PHE A 149 2.12 -16.12 -2.27
CA PHE A 149 0.72 -16.51 -2.02
C PHE A 149 0.49 -18.03 -2.08
N GLY A 150 1.53 -18.85 -2.06
CA GLY A 150 1.42 -20.31 -2.13
C GLY A 150 0.69 -20.96 -0.94
N SER A 151 0.61 -20.25 0.19
CA SER A 151 -0.11 -20.69 1.39
C SER A 151 -1.55 -20.18 1.48
N VAL A 152 -2.04 -19.48 0.47
CA VAL A 152 -3.36 -18.83 0.47
C VAL A 152 -4.48 -19.85 0.59
N LEU A 153 -5.44 -19.56 1.48
CA LEU A 153 -6.72 -20.26 1.56
C LEU A 153 -7.78 -19.43 0.83
N ASN A 154 -8.53 -20.09 -0.05
CA ASN A 154 -9.90 -19.70 -0.34
C ASN A 154 -10.75 -20.06 0.89
N LEU A 155 -11.52 -19.09 1.40
CA LEU A 155 -12.46 -19.30 2.48
C LEU A 155 -13.44 -20.44 2.08
N GLY A 156 -13.21 -21.67 2.58
CA GLY A 156 -14.05 -22.81 2.28
C GLY A 156 -13.34 -24.14 1.92
N ALA A 157 -12.01 -24.21 1.90
CA ALA A 157 -11.28 -25.45 1.56
C ALA A 157 -10.59 -26.09 2.78
N ASP A 158 -10.57 -27.42 2.81
CA ASP A 158 -9.95 -28.26 3.87
C ASP A 158 -8.45 -27.98 4.07
N VAL A 159 -8.04 -27.92 5.33
CA VAL A 159 -6.71 -27.50 5.77
C VAL A 159 -5.90 -28.69 6.25
N THR A 160 -4.85 -29.05 5.53
CA THR A 160 -3.75 -29.85 6.09
C THR A 160 -2.47 -29.03 5.98
N GLN A 161 -1.91 -28.59 7.11
CA GLN A 161 -0.71 -27.75 7.15
C GLN A 161 0.53 -28.56 7.49
N VAL A 162 1.59 -28.41 6.68
CA VAL A 162 2.93 -28.84 7.04
C VAL A 162 3.70 -27.63 7.57
N TYR A 163 4.09 -27.69 8.83
CA TYR A 163 4.79 -26.60 9.52
C TYR A 163 6.31 -26.68 9.30
N ARG A 164 6.92 -25.55 8.94
CA ARG A 164 8.37 -25.39 8.90
C ARG A 164 8.85 -24.56 10.09
N VAL A 165 9.96 -24.95 10.69
CA VAL A 165 10.52 -24.36 11.93
C VAL A 165 10.71 -22.86 11.85
N GLY A 166 11.07 -22.30 10.70
CA GLY A 166 11.30 -20.86 10.55
C GLY A 166 10.04 -19.99 10.44
N SER A 167 8.88 -20.57 10.14
CA SER A 167 7.60 -19.84 10.03
C SER A 167 6.84 -19.79 11.35
N LEU A 168 7.05 -20.71 12.28
CA LEU A 168 6.31 -20.81 13.54
C LEU A 168 6.31 -19.53 14.37
N ALA A 169 7.43 -18.80 14.41
CA ALA A 169 7.57 -17.58 15.20
C ALA A 169 6.60 -16.44 14.80
N TYR A 170 5.98 -16.54 13.62
CA TYR A 170 5.03 -15.55 13.11
C TYR A 170 3.59 -16.09 13.04
N MET A 171 3.38 -17.39 13.32
CA MET A 171 2.05 -18.01 13.24
C MET A 171 1.18 -17.60 14.44
N SER A 172 -0.09 -17.35 14.15
CA SER A 172 -1.07 -17.08 15.20
C SER A 172 -1.46 -18.35 15.97
N PRO A 173 -1.96 -18.22 17.23
CA PRO A 173 -2.44 -19.38 18.00
C PRO A 173 -3.47 -20.23 17.24
N GLU A 174 -4.47 -19.59 16.61
CA GLU A 174 -5.51 -20.26 15.86
C GLU A 174 -4.99 -20.99 14.60
N GLN A 175 -3.92 -20.47 13.97
CA GLN A 175 -3.26 -21.20 12.88
C GLN A 175 -2.59 -22.48 13.38
N LEU A 176 -1.98 -22.43 14.56
CA LEU A 176 -1.32 -23.58 15.16
C LEU A 176 -2.32 -24.65 15.64
N ASP A 177 -3.54 -24.25 15.98
CA ASP A 177 -4.63 -25.16 16.37
C ASP A 177 -5.36 -25.77 15.17
N GLY A 178 -5.15 -25.25 13.94
CA GLY A 178 -5.94 -25.62 12.79
C GLY A 178 -7.40 -25.19 12.87
N SER A 179 -7.69 -24.14 13.65
CA SER A 179 -9.01 -23.54 13.78
C SER A 179 -9.43 -22.81 12.51
N GLU A 180 -10.71 -22.47 12.41
CA GLU A 180 -11.21 -21.59 11.34
C GLU A 180 -10.51 -20.24 11.40
N LEU A 181 -10.01 -19.79 10.25
CA LEU A 181 -9.18 -18.58 10.13
C LEU A 181 -9.97 -17.44 9.49
N ASP A 182 -9.75 -16.24 10.01
CA ASP A 182 -10.14 -14.99 9.37
C ASP A 182 -8.91 -14.07 9.18
N CYS A 183 -9.13 -12.82 8.79
CA CYS A 183 -8.07 -11.83 8.58
C CYS A 183 -7.20 -11.57 9.81
N ARG A 184 -7.68 -11.87 11.01
CA ARG A 184 -6.98 -11.61 12.27
C ARG A 184 -5.78 -12.53 12.46
N ALA A 185 -5.75 -13.68 11.77
CA ALA A 185 -4.57 -14.55 11.74
C ALA A 185 -3.37 -13.83 11.06
N ASP A 186 -3.60 -13.23 9.90
CA ASP A 186 -2.57 -12.46 9.21
C ASP A 186 -2.21 -11.16 9.95
N MET A 187 -3.17 -10.53 10.67
CA MET A 187 -2.88 -9.37 11.53
C MET A 187 -1.91 -9.72 12.65
N TYR A 188 -2.08 -10.88 13.29
CA TYR A 188 -1.12 -11.37 14.27
C TYR A 188 0.26 -11.57 13.65
N SER A 189 0.32 -12.21 12.49
CA SER A 189 1.57 -12.45 11.77
C SER A 189 2.27 -11.16 11.38
N LEU A 190 1.52 -10.14 10.90
CA LEU A 190 2.06 -8.81 10.63
C LEU A 190 2.54 -8.13 11.93
N GLY A 191 1.78 -8.23 13.01
CA GLY A 191 2.19 -7.77 14.34
C GLY A 191 3.52 -8.39 14.79
N ALA A 192 3.71 -9.71 14.56
CA ALA A 192 4.96 -10.41 14.88
C ALA A 192 6.13 -9.94 13.98
N VAL A 193 5.87 -9.63 12.71
CA VAL A 193 6.89 -9.03 11.82
C VAL A 193 7.27 -7.64 12.31
N LEU A 194 6.31 -6.77 12.61
CA LEU A 194 6.58 -5.41 13.10
C LEU A 194 7.33 -5.44 14.43
N TYR A 195 6.93 -6.32 15.36
CA TYR A 195 7.67 -6.56 16.59
C TYR A 195 9.14 -6.91 16.31
N HIS A 196 9.38 -7.85 15.38
CA HIS A 196 10.74 -8.28 15.02
C HIS A 196 11.56 -7.14 14.39
N LEU A 197 10.98 -6.35 13.50
CA LEU A 197 11.63 -5.17 12.90
C LEU A 197 11.96 -4.08 13.94
N ILE A 198 11.18 -3.98 15.01
CA ILE A 198 11.40 -3.05 16.10
C ILE A 198 12.44 -3.57 17.07
N ALA A 199 12.28 -4.81 17.56
CA ALA A 199 13.09 -5.39 18.64
C ALA A 199 14.39 -6.07 18.18
N GLY A 200 14.54 -6.37 16.88
CA GLY A 200 15.66 -7.16 16.34
C GLY A 200 15.60 -8.64 16.70
N ARG A 201 14.48 -9.09 17.25
CA ARG A 201 14.18 -10.49 17.58
C ARG A 201 12.67 -10.73 17.51
N PRO A 202 12.21 -11.94 17.20
CA PRO A 202 10.79 -12.25 17.17
C PRO A 202 10.14 -12.11 18.57
N PRO A 203 8.79 -11.97 18.65
CA PRO A 203 8.11 -11.85 19.93
C PRO A 203 8.27 -13.07 20.83
N PHE A 204 8.44 -14.25 20.21
CA PHE A 204 8.66 -15.52 20.88
C PHE A 204 9.77 -16.30 20.21
N GLU A 205 10.66 -16.89 21.03
CA GLU A 205 11.80 -17.65 20.57
C GLU A 205 12.13 -18.75 21.59
N ALA A 206 12.33 -19.98 21.13
CA ALA A 206 12.71 -21.11 21.97
C ALA A 206 13.50 -22.15 21.17
N GLY A 207 14.37 -22.90 21.82
CA GLY A 207 15.17 -23.95 21.21
C GLY A 207 14.37 -25.19 20.77
N ALA A 208 13.19 -25.42 21.38
CA ALA A 208 12.31 -26.53 21.03
C ALA A 208 10.97 -26.00 20.49
N GLN A 209 10.42 -26.67 19.47
CA GLN A 209 9.13 -26.30 18.89
C GLN A 209 7.97 -26.30 19.91
N SER A 210 7.95 -27.30 20.82
CA SER A 210 6.93 -27.38 21.86
C SER A 210 6.97 -26.19 22.81
N ALA A 211 8.16 -25.73 23.20
CA ALA A 211 8.34 -24.57 24.03
C ALA A 211 7.94 -23.28 23.31
N LEU A 212 8.27 -23.15 22.01
CA LEU A 212 7.84 -22.02 21.20
C LEU A 212 6.31 -21.96 21.07
N ARG A 213 5.67 -23.13 20.80
CA ARG A 213 4.21 -23.22 20.76
C ARG A 213 3.59 -22.80 22.10
N HIS A 214 4.12 -23.27 23.22
CA HIS A 214 3.66 -22.87 24.55
C HIS A 214 3.74 -21.34 24.76
N GLN A 215 4.84 -20.70 24.33
CA GLN A 215 4.98 -19.24 24.41
C GLN A 215 3.91 -18.54 23.54
N ILE A 216 3.72 -19.00 22.29
CA ILE A 216 2.73 -18.43 21.37
C ILE A 216 1.31 -18.49 21.96
N TYR A 217 0.96 -19.58 22.66
CA TYR A 217 -0.38 -19.73 23.25
C TYR A 217 -0.56 -18.93 24.55
N HIS A 218 0.48 -18.87 25.39
CA HIS A 218 0.27 -18.51 26.80
C HIS A 218 1.08 -17.30 27.29
N GLN A 219 2.16 -16.92 26.60
CA GLN A 219 2.98 -15.80 27.05
C GLN A 219 2.61 -14.51 26.31
N ALA A 220 2.51 -13.40 27.05
CA ALA A 220 2.47 -12.09 26.46
C ALA A 220 3.85 -11.75 25.87
N PRO A 221 3.94 -11.08 24.69
CA PRO A 221 5.22 -10.61 24.19
C PRO A 221 5.81 -9.56 25.13
N ALA A 222 7.14 -9.52 25.21
CA ALA A 222 7.81 -8.52 26.03
C ALA A 222 7.49 -7.09 25.53
N PRO A 223 7.33 -6.11 26.44
CA PRO A 223 7.14 -4.72 26.03
C PRO A 223 8.33 -4.23 25.19
N LEU A 224 8.03 -3.43 24.15
CA LEU A 224 9.03 -2.95 23.19
C LEU A 224 9.86 -1.76 23.72
N GLY A 225 9.29 -0.93 24.60
CA GLY A 225 9.96 0.26 25.15
C GLY A 225 11.33 -0.03 25.77
N PRO A 226 11.47 -1.07 26.63
CA PRO A 226 12.77 -1.48 27.17
C PRO A 226 13.74 -2.06 26.15
N LEU A 227 13.25 -2.55 25.01
CA LEU A 227 14.06 -3.22 23.98
C LEU A 227 14.64 -2.22 22.98
N ARG A 228 13.98 -1.09 22.75
CA ARG A 228 14.42 -0.10 21.79
C ARG A 228 14.06 1.32 22.19
N THR A 229 15.09 2.17 22.27
CA THR A 229 14.92 3.61 22.50
C THR A 229 14.04 4.25 21.41
N GLY A 230 13.15 5.15 21.82
CA GLY A 230 12.22 5.85 20.91
C GLY A 230 10.88 5.14 20.71
N VAL A 231 10.71 3.93 21.24
CA VAL A 231 9.39 3.27 21.27
C VAL A 231 8.56 3.84 22.42
N GLY A 232 7.52 4.59 22.06
CA GLY A 232 6.54 5.10 23.01
C GLY A 232 5.44 4.09 23.36
N PRO A 233 4.65 4.37 24.43
CA PRO A 233 3.56 3.49 24.85
C PRO A 233 2.51 3.23 23.78
N ALA A 234 2.24 4.21 22.93
CA ALA A 234 1.24 4.10 21.87
C ALA A 234 1.64 3.07 20.80
N LEU A 235 2.92 3.10 20.35
CA LEU A 235 3.42 2.12 19.38
C LEU A 235 3.44 0.71 20.01
N ASP A 236 3.91 0.58 21.25
CA ASP A 236 3.90 -0.71 21.96
C ASP A 236 2.47 -1.25 22.06
N ALA A 237 1.49 -0.43 22.45
CA ALA A 237 0.09 -0.85 22.57
C ALA A 237 -0.51 -1.35 21.26
N VAL A 238 -0.22 -0.70 20.11
CA VAL A 238 -0.68 -1.15 18.79
C VAL A 238 -0.11 -2.54 18.46
N ILE A 239 1.18 -2.76 18.69
CA ILE A 239 1.83 -4.06 18.42
C ILE A 239 1.34 -5.13 19.39
N GLN A 240 1.22 -4.84 20.69
CA GLN A 240 0.68 -5.76 21.69
C GLN A 240 -0.76 -6.19 21.37
N ARG A 241 -1.59 -5.25 20.91
CA ARG A 241 -2.97 -5.53 20.49
C ARG A 241 -3.01 -6.47 19.26
N ALA A 242 -2.16 -6.26 18.27
CA ALA A 242 -2.05 -7.17 17.12
C ALA A 242 -1.63 -8.59 17.55
N LEU A 243 -0.79 -8.71 18.58
CA LEU A 243 -0.29 -9.98 19.13
C LEU A 243 -1.17 -10.59 20.25
N ALA A 244 -2.37 -10.05 20.47
CA ALA A 244 -3.32 -10.62 21.45
C ALA A 244 -3.64 -12.08 21.11
N LYS A 245 -3.71 -12.94 22.14
CA LYS A 245 -3.93 -14.38 21.95
C LYS A 245 -5.34 -14.69 21.45
N ASP A 246 -6.33 -14.03 22.03
CA ASP A 246 -7.71 -14.07 21.55
C ASP A 246 -7.85 -13.16 20.31
N PRO A 247 -8.24 -13.71 19.14
CA PRO A 247 -8.45 -12.90 17.93
C PRO A 247 -9.46 -11.76 18.13
N LYS A 248 -10.43 -11.91 19.04
CA LYS A 248 -11.45 -10.87 19.32
C LYS A 248 -10.88 -9.64 20.04
N GLN A 249 -9.72 -9.75 20.66
CA GLN A 249 -9.01 -8.64 21.29
C GLN A 249 -8.11 -7.88 20.33
N ARG A 250 -7.87 -8.40 19.13
CA ARG A 250 -7.12 -7.74 18.07
C ARG A 250 -7.98 -6.64 17.43
N PHE A 251 -7.54 -6.11 16.31
CA PHE A 251 -8.32 -5.15 15.50
C PHE A 251 -9.50 -5.86 14.85
N ALA A 252 -10.62 -5.16 14.70
CA ALA A 252 -11.84 -5.73 14.12
C ALA A 252 -11.65 -6.07 12.63
N ASP A 253 -10.94 -5.19 11.92
CA ASP A 253 -10.64 -5.33 10.50
C ASP A 253 -9.30 -4.66 10.15
N TRP A 254 -8.88 -4.82 8.90
CA TRP A 254 -7.65 -4.24 8.38
C TRP A 254 -7.66 -2.70 8.36
N ALA A 255 -8.83 -2.08 8.20
CA ALA A 255 -8.95 -0.62 8.18
C ALA A 255 -8.66 -0.05 9.57
N GLU A 256 -9.15 -0.68 10.63
CA GLU A 256 -8.85 -0.28 12.02
C GLU A 256 -7.35 -0.43 12.32
N PHE A 257 -6.72 -1.54 11.89
CA PHE A 257 -5.29 -1.73 12.11
C PHE A 257 -4.44 -0.71 11.35
N ALA A 258 -4.75 -0.49 10.07
CA ALA A 258 -4.06 0.52 9.26
C ALA A 258 -4.24 1.93 9.85
N GLN A 259 -5.45 2.28 10.31
CA GLN A 259 -5.71 3.56 10.96
C GLN A 259 -4.90 3.73 12.25
N ALA A 260 -4.83 2.69 13.09
CA ALA A 260 -4.04 2.73 14.31
C ALA A 260 -2.54 2.97 14.03
N LEU A 261 -1.98 2.35 12.99
CA LEU A 261 -0.60 2.60 12.56
C LEU A 261 -0.41 4.03 12.03
N SER A 262 -1.33 4.52 11.20
CA SER A 262 -1.26 5.87 10.67
C SER A 262 -1.42 6.96 11.74
N ASP A 263 -2.24 6.71 12.75
CA ASP A 263 -2.41 7.62 13.90
C ASP A 263 -1.10 7.84 14.65
N LEU A 264 -0.23 6.82 14.75
CA LEU A 264 1.09 6.95 15.38
C LEU A 264 1.95 8.01 14.69
N ILE A 265 1.85 8.10 13.35
CA ILE A 265 2.58 9.09 12.56
C ILE A 265 1.93 10.46 12.70
N THR A 266 0.61 10.54 12.54
CA THR A 266 -0.14 11.79 12.56
C THR A 266 -0.07 12.48 13.93
N ARG A 267 -0.09 11.71 15.02
CA ARG A 267 0.03 12.20 16.40
C ARG A 267 1.46 12.36 16.89
N GLN A 268 2.45 12.11 16.02
CA GLN A 268 3.88 12.21 16.34
C GLN A 268 4.30 11.30 17.51
N GLU A 269 3.67 10.12 17.64
CA GLU A 269 3.96 9.11 18.66
C GLU A 269 5.23 8.28 18.33
N VAL A 270 5.79 8.46 17.13
CA VAL A 270 7.06 7.89 16.70
C VAL A 270 8.01 9.01 16.28
N PRO A 271 9.33 8.89 16.60
CA PRO A 271 10.32 9.89 16.20
C PRO A 271 10.36 10.05 14.67
N ARG A 272 10.29 11.27 14.17
CA ARG A 272 10.55 11.61 12.77
C ARG A 272 12.00 12.02 12.62
N GLY A 273 12.79 11.30 11.84
CA GLY A 273 14.21 11.64 11.72
C GLY A 273 14.88 11.31 10.38
N GLN A 274 14.40 10.32 9.65
CA GLN A 274 15.07 9.82 8.44
C GLN A 274 14.27 10.01 7.15
N LEU A 275 12.94 10.03 7.20
CA LEU A 275 12.11 10.21 6.03
C LEU A 275 11.90 11.70 5.75
N GLN A 276 12.60 12.20 4.72
CA GLN A 276 12.37 13.56 4.23
C GLN A 276 11.10 13.60 3.38
N GLY A 277 10.08 14.33 3.84
CA GLY A 277 8.85 14.54 3.08
C GLY A 277 7.58 14.04 3.77
N VAL A 278 6.49 14.05 3.03
CA VAL A 278 5.18 13.52 3.46
C VAL A 278 5.15 12.04 3.14
N LEU A 279 4.80 11.22 4.13
CA LEU A 279 4.68 9.76 3.97
C LEU A 279 3.49 9.41 3.04
N ASP A 280 3.58 8.28 2.39
CA ASP A 280 2.50 7.81 1.51
C ASP A 280 1.21 7.51 2.30
N SER A 281 1.33 7.05 3.54
CA SER A 281 0.20 6.91 4.47
C SER A 281 -0.50 8.25 4.76
N GLU A 282 0.27 9.32 4.96
CA GLU A 282 -0.29 10.67 5.16
C GLU A 282 -1.00 11.17 3.90
N ARG A 283 -0.39 10.96 2.72
CA ARG A 283 -1.00 11.29 1.42
C ARG A 283 -2.30 10.51 1.19
N PHE A 284 -2.26 9.21 1.43
CA PHE A 284 -3.41 8.34 1.27
C PHE A 284 -4.58 8.78 2.16
N ASN A 285 -4.33 9.00 3.45
CA ASN A 285 -5.36 9.46 4.37
C ASN A 285 -5.88 10.87 4.00
N LEU A 286 -5.01 11.75 3.55
CA LEU A 286 -5.44 13.07 3.07
C LEU A 286 -6.38 12.93 1.87
N LEU A 287 -6.05 12.11 0.87
CA LEU A 287 -6.94 11.87 -0.28
C LEU A 287 -8.34 11.39 0.15
N ARG A 288 -8.43 10.50 1.14
CA ARG A 288 -9.71 9.99 1.66
C ARG A 288 -10.61 11.09 2.26
N THR A 289 -10.04 12.18 2.72
CA THR A 289 -10.80 13.32 3.27
C THR A 289 -11.26 14.31 2.19
N LEU A 290 -10.71 14.22 0.99
CA LEU A 290 -11.02 15.17 -0.08
C LEU A 290 -12.26 14.72 -0.87
N ASP A 291 -13.25 15.59 -0.95
CA ASP A 291 -14.53 15.32 -1.63
C ASP A 291 -14.37 14.92 -3.11
N PHE A 292 -13.34 15.43 -3.79
CA PHE A 292 -13.03 15.05 -5.15
C PHE A 292 -12.82 13.52 -5.29
N PHE A 293 -12.18 12.89 -4.30
CA PHE A 293 -11.85 11.47 -4.30
C PHE A 293 -12.87 10.58 -3.56
N SER A 294 -14.04 11.10 -3.20
CA SER A 294 -15.04 10.39 -2.38
C SER A 294 -15.57 9.08 -2.97
N SER A 295 -15.47 8.88 -4.29
CA SER A 295 -15.87 7.65 -4.98
C SER A 295 -14.70 6.70 -5.30
N PHE A 296 -13.45 7.11 -4.98
CA PHE A 296 -12.28 6.30 -5.26
C PHE A 296 -12.13 5.21 -4.20
N GLY A 297 -11.85 3.99 -4.64
CA GLY A 297 -11.46 2.89 -3.75
C GLY A 297 -9.99 2.98 -3.33
N ASP A 298 -9.61 2.12 -2.38
CA ASP A 298 -8.24 2.12 -1.85
C ASP A 298 -7.17 1.93 -2.94
N VAL A 299 -7.44 1.08 -3.94
CA VAL A 299 -6.49 0.79 -5.03
C VAL A 299 -6.25 2.03 -5.88
N GLU A 300 -7.33 2.72 -6.26
CA GLU A 300 -7.27 3.94 -7.07
C GLU A 300 -6.63 5.09 -6.31
N LEU A 301 -6.90 5.21 -5.01
CA LEU A 301 -6.21 6.20 -4.16
C LEU A 301 -4.71 5.93 -4.09
N TRP A 302 -4.27 4.67 -4.01
CA TRP A 302 -2.85 4.31 -4.07
C TRP A 302 -2.22 4.64 -5.43
N GLU A 303 -2.95 4.43 -6.54
CA GLU A 303 -2.47 4.86 -7.86
C GLU A 303 -2.23 6.38 -7.88
N VAL A 304 -3.12 7.16 -7.28
CA VAL A 304 -2.97 8.62 -7.16
C VAL A 304 -1.77 8.98 -6.28
N VAL A 305 -1.60 8.33 -5.12
CA VAL A 305 -0.46 8.58 -4.23
C VAL A 305 0.88 8.42 -4.96
N HIS A 306 1.02 7.36 -5.76
CA HIS A 306 2.28 6.99 -6.41
C HIS A 306 2.52 7.68 -7.76
N ARG A 307 1.46 8.07 -8.49
CA ARG A 307 1.59 8.60 -9.85
C ARG A 307 1.46 10.12 -9.92
N ALA A 308 0.65 10.72 -9.05
CA ALA A 308 0.44 12.15 -9.06
C ALA A 308 1.64 12.91 -8.50
N LYS A 309 1.85 14.11 -9.00
CA LYS A 309 2.91 14.99 -8.49
C LYS A 309 2.37 15.82 -7.34
N TRP A 310 3.01 15.72 -6.17
CA TRP A 310 2.68 16.48 -4.97
C TRP A 310 3.59 17.71 -4.87
N GLU A 311 3.02 18.89 -4.83
CA GLU A 311 3.76 20.15 -4.84
C GLU A 311 3.31 21.06 -3.71
N ARG A 312 4.27 21.74 -3.10
CA ARG A 312 4.03 22.74 -2.06
C ARG A 312 4.33 24.12 -2.60
N PHE A 313 3.43 25.04 -2.34
CA PHE A 313 3.54 26.41 -2.79
C PHE A 313 3.42 27.38 -1.62
N VAL A 314 4.18 28.46 -1.68
CA VAL A 314 4.15 29.55 -0.71
C VAL A 314 3.09 30.58 -1.10
N LEU A 315 2.68 31.40 -0.13
CA LEU A 315 1.79 32.54 -0.34
C LEU A 315 2.20 33.38 -1.56
N GLY A 316 1.24 33.74 -2.40
CA GLY A 316 1.42 34.60 -3.57
C GLY A 316 1.93 33.91 -4.83
N HIS A 317 2.30 32.60 -4.75
CA HIS A 317 2.70 31.84 -5.95
C HIS A 317 1.56 31.76 -6.96
N ALA A 318 1.83 32.08 -8.23
CA ALA A 318 0.86 31.95 -9.31
C ALA A 318 0.86 30.51 -9.83
N LEU A 319 -0.24 29.78 -9.58
CA LEU A 319 -0.45 28.46 -10.15
C LEU A 319 -0.77 28.53 -11.65
N TYR A 320 -1.58 29.51 -12.04
CA TYR A 320 -1.99 29.77 -13.41
C TYR A 320 -2.11 31.25 -13.69
N ARG A 321 -1.83 31.64 -14.93
CA ARG A 321 -2.07 32.99 -15.43
C ARG A 321 -3.08 32.95 -16.58
N LYS A 322 -3.94 33.96 -16.63
CA LYS A 322 -4.91 34.13 -17.74
C LYS A 322 -4.19 34.13 -19.08
N GLY A 323 -4.70 33.33 -20.02
CA GLY A 323 -4.16 33.19 -21.37
C GLY A 323 -3.07 32.14 -21.55
N GLU A 324 -2.50 31.59 -20.48
CA GLU A 324 -1.57 30.45 -20.55
C GLU A 324 -2.29 29.17 -20.99
N GLU A 325 -1.58 28.28 -21.67
CA GLU A 325 -2.13 27.00 -22.14
C GLU A 325 -2.36 26.05 -20.95
N GLY A 326 -3.57 25.50 -20.85
CA GLY A 326 -3.95 24.54 -19.81
C GLY A 326 -3.46 23.14 -20.13
N ARG A 327 -2.28 22.76 -19.64
CA ARG A 327 -1.66 21.44 -19.81
C ARG A 327 -1.80 20.55 -18.60
N SER A 328 -2.30 21.08 -17.49
CA SER A 328 -2.44 20.37 -16.22
C SER A 328 -3.61 20.93 -15.44
N PHE A 329 -4.06 20.18 -14.47
CA PHE A 329 -4.94 20.68 -13.42
C PHE A 329 -4.38 20.30 -12.05
N HIS A 330 -4.79 21.04 -11.03
CA HIS A 330 -4.43 20.76 -9.64
C HIS A 330 -5.67 20.51 -8.79
N ILE A 331 -5.54 19.61 -7.83
CA ILE A 331 -6.49 19.46 -6.73
C ILE A 331 -5.80 20.03 -5.48
N ILE A 332 -6.47 20.94 -4.78
CA ILE A 332 -5.94 21.53 -3.57
C ILE A 332 -6.05 20.47 -2.47
N ALA A 333 -4.92 19.96 -2.00
CA ALA A 333 -4.88 18.97 -0.92
C ALA A 333 -4.97 19.66 0.46
N GLN A 334 -4.27 20.79 0.62
CA GLN A 334 -4.26 21.62 1.83
C GLN A 334 -4.05 23.08 1.46
N GLY A 335 -4.54 24.00 2.28
CA GLY A 335 -4.41 25.44 2.05
C GLY A 335 -5.52 25.99 1.15
N GLU A 336 -5.28 27.17 0.60
CA GLU A 336 -6.28 27.91 -0.17
C GLU A 336 -5.64 28.64 -1.35
N VAL A 337 -6.44 28.82 -2.40
CA VAL A 337 -6.08 29.65 -3.57
C VAL A 337 -7.16 30.69 -3.85
N GLU A 338 -6.74 31.80 -4.43
CA GLU A 338 -7.60 32.87 -4.90
C GLU A 338 -7.64 32.87 -6.43
N VAL A 339 -8.85 33.06 -6.96
CA VAL A 339 -9.09 33.15 -8.41
C VAL A 339 -9.39 34.60 -8.76
N PHE A 340 -8.67 35.15 -9.73
CA PHE A 340 -8.82 36.52 -10.20
C PHE A 340 -9.26 36.56 -11.67
N ARG A 341 -10.19 37.44 -11.98
CA ARG A 341 -10.59 37.74 -13.36
C ARG A 341 -10.39 39.24 -13.56
N ASP A 342 -9.53 39.60 -14.52
CA ASP A 342 -9.22 41.00 -14.87
C ASP A 342 -8.79 41.82 -13.65
N GLY A 343 -8.00 41.23 -12.77
CA GLY A 343 -7.47 41.84 -11.54
C GLY A 343 -8.42 41.84 -10.34
N GLN A 344 -9.68 41.43 -10.54
CA GLN A 344 -10.65 41.34 -9.44
C GLN A 344 -10.72 39.93 -8.88
N LYS A 345 -10.69 39.75 -7.57
CA LYS A 345 -10.91 38.46 -6.89
C LYS A 345 -12.36 38.03 -7.09
N VAL A 346 -12.55 36.89 -7.72
CA VAL A 346 -13.88 36.32 -8.02
C VAL A 346 -14.22 35.08 -7.18
N ALA A 347 -13.21 34.38 -6.66
CA ALA A 347 -13.43 33.20 -5.79
C ALA A 347 -12.23 32.97 -4.87
N GLN A 348 -12.49 32.22 -3.79
CA GLN A 348 -11.50 31.60 -2.92
C GLN A 348 -11.84 30.10 -2.83
N LEU A 349 -10.87 29.24 -3.07
CA LEU A 349 -11.05 27.79 -3.16
C LEU A 349 -10.11 27.12 -2.17
N GLY A 350 -10.65 26.19 -1.41
CA GLY A 350 -9.93 25.43 -0.38
C GLY A 350 -9.72 23.96 -0.75
N ALA A 351 -9.27 23.19 0.24
CA ALA A 351 -9.00 21.76 0.11
C ALA A 351 -10.19 20.99 -0.50
N GLY A 352 -9.89 19.99 -1.33
CA GLY A 352 -10.86 19.19 -2.06
C GLY A 352 -11.39 19.81 -3.35
N THR A 353 -11.00 21.05 -3.70
CA THR A 353 -11.41 21.69 -4.95
C THR A 353 -10.34 21.55 -6.03
N SER A 354 -10.79 21.49 -7.29
CA SER A 354 -9.91 21.47 -8.46
C SER A 354 -9.73 22.86 -9.07
N VAL A 355 -8.59 23.13 -9.68
CA VAL A 355 -8.29 24.34 -10.44
C VAL A 355 -7.54 23.98 -11.72
N GLY A 356 -7.82 24.71 -12.80
CA GLY A 356 -7.21 24.48 -14.12
C GLY A 356 -7.91 23.42 -14.96
N GLU A 357 -8.86 22.67 -14.43
CA GLU A 357 -9.57 21.57 -15.10
C GLU A 357 -10.37 22.05 -16.30
N MET A 358 -10.93 23.24 -16.31
CA MET A 358 -11.72 23.77 -17.44
C MET A 358 -10.88 23.92 -18.70
N ALA A 359 -9.66 24.44 -18.56
CA ALA A 359 -8.73 24.54 -19.68
C ALA A 359 -8.20 23.16 -20.10
N TYR A 360 -7.96 22.29 -19.13
CA TYR A 360 -7.50 20.92 -19.37
C TYR A 360 -8.53 20.05 -20.11
N LEU A 361 -9.80 20.11 -19.70
CA LEU A 361 -10.91 19.34 -20.28
C LEU A 361 -11.45 19.92 -21.59
N ALA A 362 -11.05 21.15 -21.98
CA ALA A 362 -11.58 21.81 -23.14
C ALA A 362 -11.30 21.03 -24.43
N PRO A 363 -12.32 20.67 -25.23
CA PRO A 363 -12.15 19.89 -26.45
C PRO A 363 -11.45 20.67 -27.56
N ASN A 364 -11.61 21.99 -27.57
CA ASN A 364 -11.07 22.87 -28.59
C ASN A 364 -9.75 23.53 -28.12
N PRO A 365 -8.66 23.50 -28.90
CA PRO A 365 -7.40 24.16 -28.58
C PRO A 365 -7.52 25.65 -28.20
N GLN A 366 -8.48 26.37 -28.79
CA GLN A 366 -8.71 27.78 -28.49
C GLN A 366 -9.26 27.98 -27.07
N LEU A 367 -9.98 27.01 -26.54
CA LEU A 367 -10.53 27.00 -25.17
C LEU A 367 -9.56 26.42 -24.14
N ARG A 368 -8.45 25.82 -24.59
CA ARG A 368 -7.39 25.26 -23.72
C ARG A 368 -6.48 26.34 -23.11
N ARG A 369 -7.03 27.53 -22.87
CA ARG A 369 -6.32 28.60 -22.19
C ARG A 369 -7.02 28.94 -20.88
N HIS A 370 -6.23 29.20 -19.84
CA HIS A 370 -6.77 29.63 -18.57
C HIS A 370 -7.52 30.97 -18.72
N SER A 371 -8.76 31.00 -18.24
CA SER A 371 -9.63 32.19 -18.32
C SER A 371 -9.40 33.15 -17.15
N THR A 372 -8.66 32.73 -16.11
CA THR A 372 -8.44 33.44 -14.85
C THR A 372 -7.01 33.24 -14.37
N ASP A 373 -6.53 34.16 -13.54
CA ASP A 373 -5.33 33.93 -12.73
C ASP A 373 -5.71 33.15 -11.49
N VAL A 374 -4.84 32.22 -11.06
CA VAL A 374 -4.99 31.47 -9.81
C VAL A 374 -3.73 31.66 -8.98
N ARG A 375 -3.86 32.17 -7.75
CA ARG A 375 -2.74 32.45 -6.83
C ARG A 375 -2.97 31.79 -5.49
N VAL A 376 -1.89 31.35 -4.87
CA VAL A 376 -1.90 30.76 -3.53
C VAL A 376 -2.19 31.84 -2.48
N ALA A 377 -3.28 31.68 -1.72
CA ALA A 377 -3.72 32.60 -0.70
C ALA A 377 -3.13 32.35 0.69
N ALA A 378 -2.75 31.09 0.94
CA ALA A 378 -2.00 30.63 2.10
C ALA A 378 -1.09 29.48 1.66
N ALA A 379 -0.07 29.12 2.45
CA ALA A 379 0.77 27.95 2.08
C ALA A 379 -0.11 26.75 1.70
N ALA A 380 0.04 26.26 0.47
CA ALA A 380 -0.83 25.23 -0.09
C ALA A 380 -0.03 24.02 -0.55
N THR A 381 -0.60 22.84 -0.35
CA THR A 381 -0.17 21.60 -0.98
C THR A 381 -1.19 21.24 -2.06
N THR A 382 -0.72 20.98 -3.27
CA THR A 382 -1.59 20.56 -4.38
C THR A 382 -1.13 19.22 -4.97
N ILE A 383 -2.08 18.56 -5.62
CA ILE A 383 -1.87 17.33 -6.38
C ILE A 383 -2.04 17.68 -7.85
N SER A 384 -0.96 17.59 -8.61
CA SER A 384 -0.90 17.99 -10.02
C SER A 384 -1.05 16.79 -10.94
N PHE A 385 -1.85 16.94 -11.98
CA PHE A 385 -2.09 15.94 -13.01
C PHE A 385 -1.86 16.53 -14.41
N THR A 386 -1.13 15.77 -15.22
CA THR A 386 -0.95 16.01 -16.64
C THR A 386 -1.58 14.89 -17.46
N PRO A 387 -1.73 15.03 -18.79
CA PRO A 387 -2.18 13.92 -19.67
C PRO A 387 -1.32 12.66 -19.48
N GLU A 388 -0.01 12.84 -19.36
CA GLU A 388 0.95 11.75 -19.17
C GLU A 388 0.70 11.02 -17.84
N THR A 389 0.52 11.78 -16.76
CA THR A 389 0.21 11.21 -15.44
C THR A 389 -1.09 10.42 -15.47
N LEU A 390 -2.15 10.99 -16.06
CA LEU A 390 -3.45 10.30 -16.16
C LEU A 390 -3.38 9.06 -17.06
N SER A 391 -2.57 9.08 -18.11
CA SER A 391 -2.40 7.92 -18.99
C SER A 391 -1.76 6.71 -18.31
N GLN A 392 -0.98 6.97 -17.25
CA GLN A 392 -0.34 5.93 -16.43
C GLN A 392 -1.27 5.31 -15.38
N LEU A 393 -2.44 5.93 -15.13
CA LEU A 393 -3.45 5.37 -14.21
C LEU A 393 -4.22 4.24 -14.90
N GLY A 394 -4.69 3.29 -14.11
CA GLY A 394 -5.55 2.20 -14.58
C GLY A 394 -6.88 2.72 -15.19
N PRO A 395 -7.52 1.95 -16.08
CA PRO A 395 -8.78 2.36 -16.71
C PRO A 395 -9.88 2.70 -15.69
N GLY A 396 -9.99 1.93 -14.60
CA GLY A 396 -10.95 2.19 -13.52
C GLY A 396 -10.69 3.52 -12.83
N CYS A 397 -9.44 3.80 -12.48
CA CYS A 397 -9.05 5.06 -11.85
C CYS A 397 -9.36 6.25 -12.76
N ARG A 398 -9.06 6.17 -14.06
CA ARG A 398 -9.40 7.23 -15.04
C ARG A 398 -10.88 7.51 -15.12
N HIS A 399 -11.71 6.48 -15.15
CA HIS A 399 -13.18 6.63 -15.17
C HIS A 399 -13.68 7.38 -13.93
N LEU A 400 -13.11 7.11 -12.75
CA LEU A 400 -13.46 7.84 -11.52
C LEU A 400 -13.05 9.32 -11.56
N PHE A 401 -11.97 9.66 -12.28
CA PHE A 401 -11.64 11.06 -12.55
C PHE A 401 -12.71 11.75 -13.41
N ASP A 402 -13.19 11.09 -14.47
CA ASP A 402 -14.24 11.62 -15.31
C ASP A 402 -15.52 11.89 -14.51
N ASP A 403 -15.93 10.93 -13.66
CA ASP A 403 -17.08 11.08 -12.77
C ASP A 403 -16.89 12.22 -11.75
N ALA A 404 -15.70 12.35 -11.18
CA ALA A 404 -15.39 13.42 -10.24
C ALA A 404 -15.46 14.81 -10.92
N PHE A 405 -14.95 14.94 -12.15
CA PHE A 405 -15.07 16.17 -12.92
C PHE A 405 -16.52 16.51 -13.24
N ILE A 406 -17.33 15.54 -13.66
CA ILE A 406 -18.77 15.75 -13.90
C ILE A 406 -19.42 16.32 -12.62
N ARG A 407 -19.16 15.73 -11.46
CA ARG A 407 -19.71 16.24 -10.18
C ARG A 407 -19.26 17.67 -9.88
N VAL A 408 -18.00 17.99 -10.10
CA VAL A 408 -17.45 19.34 -9.92
C VAL A 408 -18.13 20.34 -10.86
N LEU A 409 -18.23 20.01 -12.15
CA LEU A 409 -18.81 20.89 -13.16
C LEU A 409 -20.30 21.12 -12.92
N VAL A 410 -21.06 20.08 -12.56
CA VAL A 410 -22.48 20.20 -12.19
C VAL A 410 -22.68 21.14 -10.99
N ARG A 411 -21.89 20.97 -9.94
CA ARG A 411 -21.95 21.86 -8.75
C ARG A 411 -21.65 23.31 -9.13
N ARG A 412 -20.61 23.56 -9.94
CA ARG A 412 -20.29 24.93 -10.37
C ARG A 412 -21.37 25.55 -11.24
N LEU A 413 -21.99 24.74 -12.12
CA LEU A 413 -23.10 25.20 -12.95
C LEU A 413 -24.30 25.60 -12.08
N HIS A 414 -24.66 24.78 -11.08
CA HIS A 414 -25.74 25.13 -10.13
C HIS A 414 -25.42 26.40 -9.37
N ALA A 415 -24.23 26.54 -8.81
CA ALA A 415 -23.83 27.74 -8.10
C ALA A 415 -23.86 29.01 -9.01
N ALA A 416 -23.47 28.87 -10.28
CA ALA A 416 -23.55 29.97 -11.24
C ALA A 416 -24.99 30.33 -11.56
N HIS A 417 -25.90 29.37 -11.71
CA HIS A 417 -27.34 29.63 -11.92
C HIS A 417 -27.97 30.32 -10.72
N GLU A 418 -27.67 29.89 -9.51
CA GLU A 418 -28.16 30.53 -8.27
C GLU A 418 -27.67 31.99 -8.15
N ALA A 419 -26.40 32.25 -8.47
CA ALA A 419 -25.83 33.60 -8.46
C ALA A 419 -26.48 34.51 -9.50
N LEU A 420 -26.87 33.95 -10.66
CA LEU A 420 -27.61 34.71 -11.70
C LEU A 420 -29.06 34.94 -11.31
N ALA A 421 -29.72 34.01 -10.63
CA ALA A 421 -31.11 34.10 -10.20
C ALA A 421 -31.27 35.10 -9.04
N HIS A 422 -30.24 35.31 -8.23
CA HIS A 422 -30.26 36.24 -7.09
C HIS A 422 -29.11 37.23 -7.20
N PRO A 423 -29.17 38.18 -8.16
CA PRO A 423 -28.16 39.23 -8.24
C PRO A 423 -28.24 40.04 -6.95
N ARG A 424 -27.17 40.03 -6.13
CA ARG A 424 -27.08 40.88 -4.94
C ARG A 424 -27.36 42.30 -5.38
N ARG A 425 -28.47 42.87 -4.90
CA ARG A 425 -28.72 44.33 -4.98
C ARG A 425 -27.56 44.99 -4.22
N ILE A 426 -26.64 45.58 -4.96
CA ILE A 426 -25.67 46.52 -4.41
C ILE A 426 -26.50 47.76 -4.08
N LEU A 427 -26.77 47.94 -2.80
CA LEU A 427 -27.16 49.23 -2.24
C LEU A 427 -25.90 49.93 -1.75
#